data_db92b1119ee44019a8a6d05a4cb1d8cd
#
_entry.id   db92b1119ee44019a8a6d05a4cb1d8cd
#
_cell.length_a   1.000
_cell.length_b   1.000
_cell.length_c   1.000
_cell.angle_alpha   90.00
_cell.angle_beta   90.00
_cell.angle_gamma   90.00
#
_symmetry.space_group_name_H-M   'P 1'
#
loop_
_entity.id
_entity.type
_entity.pdbx_description
1 polymer ?
#
loop_
_entity_poly.entity_id
_entity_poly.type
_entity_poly.pdbx_seq_one_letter_code
_entity_poly.pdbx_strand_id
1 'polypeptide(L)'
;TLFQELIKLDPGSAYIIDPKNPRRVVRALEVALTTEKPFTSQRKKGTPLFDVLKIGVAAPKEKLRERISRRVDKMAYDGLIEEVKALIKKYGANCPAFDAIGYREIIAYLKGAFSLEEATAEIKKNTWRYAKRQMTWFKKDKGIRWIQNARQAVASVNDFLRQRG
;
A
#
# COMPACT_ATOMS: atom_id res chain seq x y z
N THR A 1 -2.91 25.59 13.08
CA THR A 1 -2.39 24.32 12.51
C THR A 1 -2.58 24.29 11.00
N LEU A 2 -1.77 23.49 10.25
CA LEU A 2 -1.95 23.33 8.79
C LEU A 2 -3.38 22.93 8.41
N PHE A 3 -4.04 22.12 9.24
CA PHE A 3 -5.44 21.72 9.00
C PHE A 3 -6.41 22.92 9.13
N GLN A 4 -6.16 23.84 10.04
CA GLN A 4 -6.99 25.07 10.15
C GLN A 4 -6.81 25.97 8.93
N GLU A 5 -5.58 26.10 8.40
CA GLU A 5 -5.35 26.84 7.16
C GLU A 5 -6.05 26.17 5.97
N LEU A 6 -6.02 24.84 5.90
CA LEU A 6 -6.76 24.09 4.87
C LEU A 6 -8.28 24.38 4.94
N ILE A 7 -8.87 24.39 6.14
CA ILE A 7 -10.31 24.65 6.30
C ILE A 7 -10.69 26.09 5.90
N LYS A 8 -9.81 27.08 6.10
CA LYS A 8 -10.04 28.45 5.62
C LYS A 8 -10.12 28.51 4.10
N LEU A 9 -9.26 27.74 3.39
CA LEU A 9 -9.22 27.71 1.94
C LEU A 9 -10.28 26.76 1.34
N ASP A 10 -10.62 25.70 2.05
CA ASP A 10 -11.56 24.66 1.62
C ASP A 10 -12.31 24.08 2.83
N PRO A 11 -13.41 24.71 3.27
CA PRO A 11 -14.22 24.20 4.39
C PRO A 11 -14.72 22.77 4.20
N GLY A 12 -14.95 22.35 2.95
CA GLY A 12 -15.38 20.99 2.61
C GLY A 12 -14.35 19.93 2.99
N SER A 13 -13.09 20.29 3.09
CA SER A 13 -12.01 19.39 3.51
C SER A 13 -12.18 18.86 4.93
N ALA A 14 -12.92 19.58 5.81
CA ALA A 14 -13.18 19.15 7.19
C ALA A 14 -13.92 17.80 7.26
N TYR A 15 -14.74 17.49 6.25
CA TYR A 15 -15.56 16.27 6.21
C TYR A 15 -14.85 15.08 5.57
N ILE A 16 -13.72 15.28 4.89
CA ILE A 16 -13.08 14.24 4.07
C ILE A 16 -11.62 13.99 4.40
N ILE A 17 -10.98 14.91 5.14
CA ILE A 17 -9.58 14.79 5.52
C ILE A 17 -9.46 14.64 7.04
N ASP A 18 -8.85 13.54 7.45
CA ASP A 18 -8.51 13.32 8.85
C ASP A 18 -7.38 14.29 9.26
N PRO A 19 -7.61 15.18 10.24
CA PRO A 19 -6.60 16.12 10.74
C PRO A 19 -5.36 15.41 11.31
N LYS A 20 -5.49 14.16 11.74
CA LYS A 20 -4.37 13.33 12.23
C LYS A 20 -3.51 12.75 11.10
N ASN A 21 -3.87 12.98 9.84
CA ASN A 21 -3.09 12.53 8.70
C ASN A 21 -2.35 13.72 8.04
N PRO A 22 -1.15 14.09 8.50
CA PRO A 22 -0.43 15.27 8.03
C PRO A 22 -0.13 15.23 6.53
N ARG A 23 0.16 14.04 5.97
CA ARG A 23 0.43 13.89 4.52
C ARG A 23 -0.79 14.26 3.67
N ARG A 24 -2.00 13.92 4.12
CA ARG A 24 -3.23 14.28 3.41
C ARG A 24 -3.56 15.76 3.56
N VAL A 25 -3.32 16.32 4.73
CA VAL A 25 -3.52 17.76 4.98
C VAL A 25 -2.59 18.57 4.10
N VAL A 26 -1.29 18.26 4.09
CA VAL A 26 -0.29 18.92 3.24
C VAL A 26 -0.68 18.81 1.76
N ARG A 27 -1.03 17.60 1.29
CA ARG A 27 -1.40 17.42 -0.13
C ARG A 27 -2.63 18.23 -0.53
N ALA A 28 -3.63 18.34 0.34
CA ALA A 28 -4.81 19.15 0.05
C ALA A 28 -4.48 20.66 0.02
N LEU A 29 -3.61 21.11 0.93
CA LEU A 29 -3.10 22.49 0.92
C LEU A 29 -2.30 22.80 -0.35
N GLU A 30 -1.37 21.91 -0.74
CA GLU A 30 -0.61 22.05 -1.98
C GLU A 30 -1.55 22.25 -3.18
N VAL A 31 -2.55 21.37 -3.31
CA VAL A 31 -3.51 21.46 -4.42
C VAL A 31 -4.31 22.75 -4.36
N ALA A 32 -4.83 23.14 -3.19
CA ALA A 32 -5.64 24.34 -3.05
C ALA A 32 -4.83 25.61 -3.36
N LEU A 33 -3.57 25.69 -2.88
CA LEU A 33 -2.69 26.84 -3.10
C LEU A 33 -2.18 26.91 -4.54
N THR A 34 -1.84 25.76 -5.15
CA THR A 34 -1.28 25.74 -6.52
C THR A 34 -2.35 26.00 -7.59
N THR A 35 -3.58 25.56 -7.35
CA THR A 35 -4.65 25.67 -8.33
C THR A 35 -5.61 26.83 -8.07
N GLU A 36 -5.48 27.51 -6.92
CA GLU A 36 -6.40 28.55 -6.44
C GLU A 36 -7.86 28.09 -6.37
N LYS A 37 -8.08 26.76 -6.26
CA LYS A 37 -9.41 26.12 -6.18
C LYS A 37 -9.48 25.18 -5.01
N PRO A 38 -10.66 25.08 -4.34
CA PRO A 38 -10.85 24.13 -3.24
C PRO A 38 -10.48 22.71 -3.69
N PHE A 39 -9.70 21.99 -2.85
CA PHE A 39 -9.35 20.60 -3.11
C PHE A 39 -10.58 19.71 -3.33
N THR A 40 -11.65 19.96 -2.57
CA THR A 40 -12.92 19.22 -2.66
C THR A 40 -13.60 19.38 -4.02
N SER A 41 -13.52 20.57 -4.62
CA SER A 41 -14.13 20.85 -5.93
C SER A 41 -13.45 20.09 -7.08
N GLN A 42 -12.17 19.74 -6.92
CA GLN A 42 -11.35 19.04 -7.92
C GLN A 42 -11.46 17.52 -7.85
N ARG A 43 -12.18 16.98 -6.86
CA ARG A 43 -12.38 15.54 -6.69
C ARG A 43 -13.44 14.91 -7.60
N LYS A 44 -13.96 15.65 -8.57
CA LYS A 44 -14.93 15.11 -9.53
C LYS A 44 -14.28 14.00 -10.34
N LYS A 45 -14.86 12.80 -10.29
CA LYS A 45 -14.52 11.73 -11.23
C LYS A 45 -15.04 12.15 -12.59
N GLY A 46 -14.15 12.30 -13.55
CA GLY A 46 -14.56 12.46 -14.95
C GLY A 46 -15.29 11.22 -15.48
N THR A 47 -15.91 11.33 -16.66
CA THR A 47 -16.46 10.18 -17.36
C THR A 47 -15.33 9.19 -17.66
N PRO A 48 -15.49 7.90 -17.37
CA PRO A 48 -14.49 6.91 -17.71
C PRO A 48 -14.23 6.90 -19.22
N LEU A 49 -12.96 7.04 -19.63
CA LEU A 49 -12.56 7.00 -21.04
C LEU A 49 -12.51 5.57 -21.57
N PHE A 50 -12.43 4.60 -20.71
CA PHE A 50 -12.30 3.19 -21.06
C PHE A 50 -13.22 2.35 -20.19
N ASP A 51 -13.69 1.27 -20.78
CA ASP A 51 -14.29 0.19 -20.04
C ASP A 51 -13.20 -0.70 -19.48
N VAL A 52 -13.22 -0.95 -18.18
CA VAL A 52 -12.15 -1.64 -17.47
C VAL A 52 -12.68 -2.86 -16.75
N LEU A 53 -12.15 -4.04 -17.08
CA LEU A 53 -12.30 -5.24 -16.26
C LEU A 53 -11.23 -5.25 -15.16
N LYS A 54 -11.67 -5.15 -13.90
CA LYS A 54 -10.80 -5.26 -12.74
C LYS A 54 -10.86 -6.68 -12.20
N ILE A 55 -9.73 -7.37 -12.16
CA ILE A 55 -9.63 -8.73 -11.63
C ILE A 55 -8.79 -8.70 -10.35
N GLY A 56 -9.34 -9.19 -9.25
CA GLY A 56 -8.63 -9.35 -7.97
C GLY A 56 -8.36 -10.84 -7.71
N VAL A 57 -7.12 -11.18 -7.38
CA VAL A 57 -6.77 -12.55 -6.99
C VAL A 57 -6.92 -12.70 -5.48
N ALA A 58 -7.83 -13.58 -5.05
CA ALA A 58 -8.02 -13.89 -3.64
C ALA A 58 -7.41 -15.25 -3.30
N ALA A 59 -6.59 -15.30 -2.25
CA ALA A 59 -6.10 -16.54 -1.68
C ALA A 59 -6.73 -16.80 -0.31
N PRO A 60 -6.99 -18.06 0.09
CA PRO A 60 -7.36 -18.41 1.45
C PRO A 60 -6.33 -17.85 2.46
N LYS A 61 -6.83 -17.42 3.61
CA LYS A 61 -5.99 -16.74 4.63
C LYS A 61 -4.79 -17.59 5.06
N GLU A 62 -5.02 -18.87 5.25
CA GLU A 62 -4.03 -19.85 5.70
C GLU A 62 -2.93 -20.01 4.64
N LYS A 63 -3.30 -20.17 3.36
CA LYS A 63 -2.35 -20.26 2.24
C LYS A 63 -1.56 -18.95 2.07
N LEU A 64 -2.20 -17.80 2.31
CA LEU A 64 -1.50 -16.52 2.23
C LEU A 64 -0.48 -16.38 3.37
N ARG A 65 -0.83 -16.77 4.59
CA ARG A 65 0.10 -16.79 5.74
C ARG A 65 1.32 -17.69 5.48
N GLU A 66 1.08 -18.89 4.99
CA GLU A 66 2.13 -19.83 4.64
C GLU A 66 3.06 -19.28 3.55
N ARG A 67 2.51 -18.66 2.50
CA ARG A 67 3.30 -18.02 1.44
C ARG A 67 4.14 -16.87 1.98
N ILE A 68 3.58 -16.04 2.86
CA ILE A 68 4.30 -14.94 3.51
C ILE A 68 5.45 -15.51 4.35
N SER A 69 5.19 -16.51 5.20
CA SER A 69 6.25 -17.12 6.01
C SER A 69 7.38 -17.64 5.14
N ARG A 70 7.07 -18.48 4.17
CA ARG A 70 8.05 -19.09 3.24
C ARG A 70 8.84 -18.03 2.47
N ARG A 71 8.18 -16.96 2.02
CA ARG A 71 8.85 -15.86 1.31
C ARG A 71 9.82 -15.13 2.22
N VAL A 72 9.44 -14.83 3.46
CA VAL A 72 10.31 -14.11 4.40
C VAL A 72 11.52 -14.97 4.79
N ASP A 73 11.31 -16.28 5.05
CA ASP A 73 12.39 -17.21 5.34
C ASP A 73 13.37 -17.30 4.16
N LYS A 74 12.83 -17.36 2.93
CA LYS A 74 13.65 -17.32 1.72
C LYS A 74 14.43 -16.01 1.56
N MET A 75 13.82 -14.86 1.80
CA MET A 75 14.52 -13.55 1.74
C MET A 75 15.68 -13.49 2.74
N ALA A 76 15.48 -13.98 3.96
CA ALA A 76 16.54 -14.04 4.96
C ALA A 76 17.70 -14.94 4.51
N TYR A 77 17.39 -16.11 3.93
CA TYR A 77 18.37 -17.04 3.39
C TYR A 77 19.10 -16.49 2.15
N ASP A 78 18.41 -15.80 1.26
CA ASP A 78 18.94 -15.26 0.00
C ASP A 78 19.81 -13.99 0.21
N GLY A 79 20.03 -13.52 1.43
CA GLY A 79 20.97 -12.43 1.73
C GLY A 79 20.33 -11.07 2.02
N LEU A 80 19.10 -11.02 2.51
CA LEU A 80 18.44 -9.76 2.89
C LEU A 80 19.28 -8.93 3.88
N ILE A 81 20.02 -9.58 4.80
CA ILE A 81 20.85 -8.88 5.79
C ILE A 81 22.01 -8.17 5.09
N GLU A 82 22.69 -8.87 4.19
CA GLU A 82 23.82 -8.34 3.41
C GLU A 82 23.38 -7.21 2.48
N GLU A 83 22.21 -7.34 1.86
CA GLU A 83 21.60 -6.28 1.07
C GLU A 83 21.40 -5.01 1.91
N VAL A 84 20.76 -5.14 3.07
CA VAL A 84 20.50 -4.00 3.96
C VAL A 84 21.79 -3.36 4.45
N LYS A 85 22.80 -4.16 4.83
CA LYS A 85 24.13 -3.65 5.21
C LYS A 85 24.78 -2.83 4.09
N ALA A 86 24.75 -3.34 2.87
CA ALA A 86 25.30 -2.66 1.69
C ALA A 86 24.56 -1.35 1.40
N LEU A 87 23.24 -1.34 1.49
CA LEU A 87 22.41 -0.15 1.29
C LEU A 87 22.65 0.90 2.39
N ILE A 88 22.78 0.51 3.66
CA ILE A 88 23.12 1.42 4.75
C ILE A 88 24.48 2.06 4.51
N LYS A 89 25.47 1.27 4.08
CA LYS A 89 26.82 1.79 3.74
C LYS A 89 26.78 2.82 2.61
N LYS A 90 25.90 2.62 1.62
CA LYS A 90 25.79 3.48 0.44
C LYS A 90 24.98 4.75 0.68
N TYR A 91 23.88 4.67 1.45
CA TYR A 91 22.89 5.76 1.55
C TYR A 91 22.74 6.32 2.98
N GLY A 92 23.44 5.76 3.96
CA GLY A 92 23.27 6.10 5.37
C GLY A 92 22.01 5.46 5.99
N ALA A 93 22.02 5.27 7.32
CA ALA A 93 20.96 4.57 8.03
C ALA A 93 19.62 5.33 8.12
N ASN A 94 19.59 6.64 7.81
CA ASN A 94 18.42 7.50 7.94
C ASN A 94 17.67 7.71 6.61
N CYS A 95 17.92 6.88 5.61
CA CYS A 95 17.20 6.97 4.33
C CYS A 95 15.71 6.63 4.52
N PRO A 96 14.76 7.48 4.07
CA PRO A 96 13.32 7.24 4.22
C PRO A 96 12.83 5.92 3.57
N ALA A 97 13.54 5.41 2.57
CA ALA A 97 13.22 4.13 1.94
C ALA A 97 13.34 2.93 2.89
N PHE A 98 14.10 3.08 3.98
CA PHE A 98 14.27 2.03 5.00
C PHE A 98 13.06 1.85 5.92
N ASP A 99 12.03 2.68 5.82
CA ASP A 99 10.75 2.45 6.48
C ASP A 99 9.96 1.27 5.88
N ALA A 100 10.41 0.71 4.78
CA ALA A 100 9.78 -0.45 4.15
C ALA A 100 9.86 -1.69 5.05
N ILE A 101 8.78 -2.51 5.00
CA ILE A 101 8.74 -3.79 5.70
C ILE A 101 9.87 -4.69 5.18
N GLY A 102 10.62 -5.26 6.09
CA GLY A 102 11.83 -6.02 5.83
C GLY A 102 13.08 -5.22 6.19
N TYR A 103 13.24 -4.02 5.65
CA TYR A 103 14.44 -3.22 5.90
C TYR A 103 14.49 -2.67 7.33
N ARG A 104 13.42 -2.06 7.82
CA ARG A 104 13.41 -1.50 9.18
C ARG A 104 13.60 -2.56 10.28
N GLU A 105 13.06 -3.77 10.08
CA GLU A 105 13.21 -4.86 11.02
C GLU A 105 14.66 -5.41 11.01
N ILE A 106 15.27 -5.53 9.83
CA ILE A 106 16.68 -5.92 9.72
C ILE A 106 17.60 -4.81 10.27
N ILE A 107 17.27 -3.54 10.07
CA ILE A 107 18.03 -2.43 10.69
C ILE A 107 17.93 -2.49 12.22
N ALA A 108 16.78 -2.82 12.78
CA ALA A 108 16.61 -3.02 14.22
C ALA A 108 17.46 -4.19 14.73
N TYR A 109 17.51 -5.31 14.00
CA TYR A 109 18.43 -6.41 14.26
C TYR A 109 19.90 -5.98 14.24
N LEU A 110 20.32 -5.26 13.20
CA LEU A 110 21.71 -4.77 13.07
C LEU A 110 22.11 -3.79 14.18
N LYS A 111 21.14 -3.10 14.78
CA LYS A 111 21.33 -2.22 15.94
C LYS A 111 21.25 -2.96 17.29
N GLY A 112 21.03 -4.28 17.29
CA GLY A 112 20.92 -5.08 18.51
C GLY A 112 19.59 -4.95 19.25
N ALA A 113 18.59 -4.32 18.65
CA ALA A 113 17.24 -4.17 19.24
C ALA A 113 16.41 -5.45 19.15
N PHE A 114 16.71 -6.33 18.19
CA PHE A 114 16.07 -7.63 17.97
C PHE A 114 17.11 -8.71 17.74
N SER A 115 16.78 -9.95 18.08
CA SER A 115 17.44 -11.12 17.49
C SER A 115 17.04 -11.28 16.02
N LEU A 116 17.74 -12.09 15.27
CA LEU A 116 17.37 -12.39 13.86
C LEU A 116 16.00 -13.07 13.77
N GLU A 117 15.71 -13.95 14.73
CA GLU A 117 14.42 -14.64 14.83
C GLU A 117 13.27 -13.65 15.07
N GLU A 118 13.47 -12.71 16.02
CA GLU A 118 12.48 -11.66 16.31
C GLU A 118 12.27 -10.74 15.10
N ALA A 119 13.34 -10.29 14.44
CA ALA A 119 13.24 -9.48 13.24
C ALA A 119 12.45 -10.20 12.12
N THR A 120 12.74 -11.48 11.89
CA THR A 120 12.04 -12.32 10.91
C THR A 120 10.55 -12.47 11.27
N ALA A 121 10.24 -12.71 12.54
CA ALA A 121 8.87 -12.81 13.04
C ALA A 121 8.10 -11.49 12.83
N GLU A 122 8.73 -10.35 13.13
CA GLU A 122 8.11 -9.03 12.91
C GLU A 122 7.90 -8.73 11.42
N ILE A 123 8.82 -9.12 10.53
CA ILE A 123 8.62 -9.02 9.07
C ILE A 123 7.37 -9.81 8.65
N LYS A 124 7.24 -11.07 9.07
CA LYS A 124 6.08 -11.92 8.77
C LYS A 124 4.78 -11.27 9.26
N LYS A 125 4.76 -10.80 10.50
CA LYS A 125 3.62 -10.14 11.14
C LYS A 125 3.21 -8.84 10.42
N ASN A 126 4.17 -7.99 10.10
CA ASN A 126 3.93 -6.72 9.42
C ASN A 126 3.50 -6.92 7.97
N THR A 127 4.07 -7.89 7.26
CA THR A 127 3.64 -8.29 5.91
C THR A 127 2.19 -8.79 5.93
N TRP A 128 1.81 -9.61 6.92
CA TRP A 128 0.44 -10.06 7.11
C TRP A 128 -0.53 -8.90 7.37
N ARG A 129 -0.15 -7.97 8.25
CA ARG A 129 -0.94 -6.77 8.53
C ARG A 129 -1.13 -5.92 7.26
N TYR A 130 -0.08 -5.79 6.46
CA TYR A 130 -0.13 -5.09 5.19
C TYR A 130 -1.09 -5.76 4.21
N ALA A 131 -0.99 -7.07 4.03
CA ALA A 131 -1.90 -7.84 3.18
C ALA A 131 -3.38 -7.68 3.61
N LYS A 132 -3.66 -7.71 4.92
CA LYS A 132 -5.01 -7.45 5.43
C LYS A 132 -5.51 -6.05 5.09
N ARG A 133 -4.66 -5.01 5.22
CA ARG A 133 -5.04 -3.63 4.85
C ARG A 133 -5.32 -3.51 3.36
N GLN A 134 -4.51 -4.15 2.50
CA GLN A 134 -4.76 -4.21 1.06
C GLN A 134 -6.13 -4.81 0.76
N MET A 135 -6.45 -5.98 1.34
CA MET A 135 -7.74 -6.63 1.14
C MET A 135 -8.91 -5.77 1.60
N THR A 136 -8.78 -5.07 2.73
CA THR A 136 -9.81 -4.15 3.23
C THR A 136 -10.03 -2.98 2.26
N TRP A 137 -8.96 -2.50 1.64
CA TRP A 137 -9.03 -1.40 0.69
C TRP A 137 -9.64 -1.84 -0.65
N PHE A 138 -9.15 -2.92 -1.22
CA PHE A 138 -9.66 -3.43 -2.50
C PHE A 138 -11.11 -3.92 -2.44
N LYS A 139 -11.55 -4.51 -1.32
CA LYS A 139 -12.95 -4.94 -1.14
C LYS A 139 -13.96 -3.80 -1.17
N LYS A 140 -13.54 -2.55 -1.00
CA LYS A 140 -14.41 -1.37 -1.16
C LYS A 140 -14.76 -1.09 -2.62
N ASP A 141 -13.95 -1.53 -3.57
CA ASP A 141 -14.22 -1.41 -5.00
C ASP A 141 -15.12 -2.56 -5.46
N LYS A 142 -16.42 -2.28 -5.59
CA LYS A 142 -17.43 -3.26 -6.05
C LYS A 142 -17.22 -3.67 -7.52
N GLY A 143 -16.41 -2.94 -8.28
CA GLY A 143 -16.08 -3.26 -9.67
C GLY A 143 -15.02 -4.36 -9.81
N ILE A 144 -14.43 -4.84 -8.72
CA ILE A 144 -13.43 -5.92 -8.77
C ILE A 144 -14.14 -7.28 -8.82
N ARG A 145 -13.88 -8.03 -9.90
CA ARG A 145 -14.24 -9.45 -10.01
C ARG A 145 -13.17 -10.30 -9.33
N TRP A 146 -13.53 -10.92 -8.21
CA TRP A 146 -12.61 -11.73 -7.42
C TRP A 146 -12.51 -13.15 -7.98
N ILE A 147 -11.26 -13.63 -8.17
CA ILE A 147 -10.94 -14.96 -8.69
C ILE A 147 -9.95 -15.68 -7.77
N GLN A 148 -9.86 -17.00 -7.91
CA GLN A 148 -8.92 -17.84 -7.15
C GLN A 148 -7.81 -18.45 -8.00
N ASN A 149 -7.98 -18.52 -9.32
CA ASN A 149 -7.05 -19.19 -10.24
C ASN A 149 -7.09 -18.56 -11.64
N ALA A 150 -6.09 -18.93 -12.46
CA ALA A 150 -5.95 -18.42 -13.83
C ALA A 150 -7.12 -18.80 -14.74
N ARG A 151 -7.73 -19.99 -14.57
CA ARG A 151 -8.89 -20.41 -15.38
C ARG A 151 -10.06 -19.46 -15.23
N GLN A 152 -10.34 -19.03 -14.00
CA GLN A 152 -11.38 -18.02 -13.72
C GLN A 152 -11.03 -16.64 -14.29
N ALA A 153 -9.73 -16.29 -14.35
CA ALA A 153 -9.29 -15.05 -15.01
C ALA A 153 -9.61 -15.09 -16.50
N VAL A 154 -9.22 -16.15 -17.20
CA VAL A 154 -9.48 -16.32 -18.63
C VAL A 154 -10.97 -16.29 -18.92
N ALA A 155 -11.79 -17.01 -18.16
CA ALA A 155 -13.25 -16.96 -18.31
C ALA A 155 -13.78 -15.54 -18.16
N SER A 156 -13.33 -14.82 -17.12
CA SER A 156 -13.76 -13.43 -16.86
C SER A 156 -13.38 -12.46 -18.00
N VAL A 157 -12.21 -12.66 -18.61
CA VAL A 157 -11.76 -11.87 -19.76
C VAL A 157 -12.63 -12.19 -21.00
N ASN A 158 -12.87 -13.46 -21.29
CA ASN A 158 -13.68 -13.86 -22.42
C ASN A 158 -15.12 -13.35 -22.31
N ASP A 159 -15.72 -13.44 -21.13
CA ASP A 159 -17.07 -12.87 -20.87
C ASP A 159 -17.09 -11.36 -21.09
N PHE A 160 -16.07 -10.66 -20.60
CA PHE A 160 -15.96 -9.21 -20.76
C PHE A 160 -15.85 -8.79 -22.23
N LEU A 161 -15.09 -9.53 -23.03
CA LEU A 161 -14.93 -9.25 -24.47
C LEU A 161 -16.20 -9.56 -25.25
N ARG A 162 -16.89 -10.68 -24.95
CA ARG A 162 -18.16 -11.07 -25.62
C ARG A 162 -19.31 -10.09 -25.40
N GLN A 163 -19.36 -9.41 -24.26
CA GLN A 163 -20.40 -8.43 -23.97
C GLN A 163 -20.25 -7.12 -24.77
N ARG A 164 -19.22 -6.99 -25.59
CA ARG A 164 -18.80 -5.76 -26.29
C ARG A 164 -18.47 -5.95 -27.77
N GLY A 165 -18.54 -7.14 -28.27
CA GLY A 165 -18.56 -7.48 -29.69
C GLY A 165 -20.00 -7.74 -30.14
#